data_e232e93784ff6d901041cc37d06eab25
#
_entry.id   e232e93784ff6d901041cc37d06eab25
#
_cell.length_a   1.000
_cell.length_b   1.000
_cell.length_c   1.000
_cell.angle_alpha   90.00
_cell.angle_beta   90.00
_cell.angle_gamma   90.00
#
_symmetry.space_group_name_H-M   'P 1'
#
loop_
_entity.id
_entity.type
_entity.pdbx_description
1 polymer ?
#
loop_
_entity_poly.entity_id
_entity_poly.type
_entity_poly.pdbx_seq_one_letter_code
_entity_poly.pdbx_strand_id
1 'polypeptide(L)'
;VIAAGTALADSINKTLITAVFNSKSSAQAFADSFVVRAKDATGGASFNGWSYEANAGVLLNNDKLFVLQTDLSSYTGGAHGSYATLCYNFTKEGKQLTWNDIIETGMKDSLIKLNESTLRTENEIPEGQSWADAGFFVDSAHMPLPAIFAFDKNDKKNYKHMKSYLNEDFKENKGNNLFFKYIFRG
;
A
#
# COMPACT_ATOMS: atom_id res chain seq x y z
N VAL A 1 1.13 1.42 18.17
CA VAL A 1 2.47 0.83 18.37
C VAL A 1 2.29 -0.51 19.06
N ILE A 2 2.88 -1.58 18.52
CA ILE A 2 2.85 -2.92 19.08
C ILE A 2 3.93 -3.01 20.16
N ALA A 3 3.68 -3.73 21.25
CA ALA A 3 4.68 -3.93 22.29
C ALA A 3 5.96 -4.54 21.68
N ALA A 4 7.10 -3.92 21.93
CA ALA A 4 8.40 -4.36 21.45
C ALA A 4 8.77 -5.73 22.06
N GLY A 5 9.64 -6.49 21.40
CA GLY A 5 10.17 -7.75 21.91
C GLY A 5 10.28 -8.87 20.89
N THR A 6 9.81 -8.64 19.66
CA THR A 6 10.02 -9.57 18.55
C THR A 6 10.47 -8.82 17.29
N ALA A 7 11.24 -9.46 16.42
CA ALA A 7 11.68 -8.87 15.17
C ALA A 7 10.48 -8.41 14.28
N LEU A 8 9.37 -9.13 14.33
CA LEU A 8 8.14 -8.74 13.65
C LEU A 8 7.56 -7.44 14.23
N ALA A 9 7.44 -7.33 15.55
CA ALA A 9 6.92 -6.13 16.20
C ALA A 9 7.80 -4.90 15.92
N ASP A 10 9.10 -5.06 15.93
CA ASP A 10 10.06 -3.99 15.61
C ASP A 10 9.94 -3.54 14.15
N SER A 11 9.80 -4.47 13.22
CA SER A 11 9.57 -4.18 11.79
C SER A 11 8.25 -3.45 11.56
N ILE A 12 7.16 -3.89 12.20
CA ILE A 12 5.85 -3.23 12.12
C ILE A 12 5.93 -1.82 12.69
N ASN A 13 6.52 -1.64 13.88
CA ASN A 13 6.65 -0.34 14.51
C ASN A 13 7.48 0.63 13.66
N LYS A 14 8.61 0.16 13.11
CA LYS A 14 9.44 0.95 12.19
C LYS A 14 8.64 1.38 10.94
N THR A 15 7.87 0.47 10.37
CA THR A 15 7.04 0.75 9.19
C THR A 15 5.96 1.78 9.52
N LEU A 16 5.27 1.64 10.65
CA LEU A 16 4.25 2.61 11.10
C LEU A 16 4.86 3.99 11.38
N ILE A 17 6.01 4.06 12.04
CA ILE A 17 6.71 5.33 12.28
C ILE A 17 7.03 6.02 10.95
N THR A 18 7.50 5.29 9.97
CA THR A 18 7.83 5.85 8.65
C THR A 18 6.59 6.27 7.88
N ALA A 19 5.61 5.39 7.78
CA ALA A 19 4.45 5.57 6.90
C ALA A 19 3.40 6.52 7.49
N VAL A 20 3.15 6.42 8.79
CA VAL A 20 2.08 7.18 9.47
C VAL A 20 2.61 8.49 10.06
N PHE A 21 3.80 8.45 10.68
CA PHE A 21 4.36 9.61 11.37
C PHE A 21 5.45 10.33 10.57
N ASN A 22 5.56 10.03 9.27
CA ASN A 22 6.54 10.65 8.39
C ASN A 22 7.96 10.65 9.00
N SER A 23 8.38 9.49 9.52
CA SER A 23 9.66 9.28 10.19
C SER A 23 9.89 10.10 11.48
N LYS A 24 8.84 10.69 12.06
CA LYS A 24 8.94 11.27 13.39
C LYS A 24 8.99 10.17 14.44
N SER A 25 9.68 10.44 15.54
CA SER A 25 9.94 9.45 16.61
C SER A 25 8.67 8.98 17.34
N SER A 26 7.60 9.75 17.28
CA SER A 26 6.33 9.44 17.95
C SER A 26 5.14 10.14 17.29
N ALA A 27 3.93 9.71 17.63
CA ALA A 27 2.71 10.39 17.25
C ALA A 27 2.66 11.85 17.74
N GLN A 28 3.15 12.10 18.97
CA GLN A 28 3.21 13.46 19.52
C GLN A 28 4.17 14.33 18.71
N ALA A 29 5.39 13.86 18.43
CA ALA A 29 6.35 14.60 17.61
C ALA A 29 5.84 14.90 16.20
N PHE A 30 5.05 13.98 15.63
CA PHE A 30 4.36 14.21 14.36
C PHE A 30 3.29 15.29 14.50
N ALA A 31 2.42 15.21 15.51
CA ALA A 31 1.35 16.16 15.75
C ALA A 31 1.90 17.58 15.98
N ASP A 32 2.94 17.72 16.80
CA ASP A 32 3.60 19.01 17.05
C ASP A 32 4.16 19.61 15.75
N SER A 33 4.83 18.80 14.94
CA SER A 33 5.35 19.21 13.63
C SER A 33 4.23 19.59 12.64
N PHE A 34 3.09 18.89 12.68
CA PHE A 34 1.93 19.20 11.85
C PHE A 34 1.33 20.55 12.24
N VAL A 35 1.15 20.81 13.52
CA VAL A 35 0.63 22.09 14.03
C VAL A 35 1.55 23.27 13.66
N VAL A 36 2.88 23.10 13.81
CA VAL A 36 3.86 24.13 13.40
C VAL A 36 3.70 24.46 11.91
N ARG A 37 3.70 23.45 11.05
CA ARG A 37 3.52 23.65 9.60
C ARG A 37 2.19 24.33 9.25
N ALA A 38 1.11 23.98 9.94
CA ALA A 38 -0.19 24.60 9.73
C ALA A 38 -0.16 26.09 10.08
N LYS A 39 0.46 26.47 11.19
CA LYS A 39 0.64 27.87 11.60
C LYS A 39 1.50 28.66 10.62
N ASP A 40 2.61 28.09 10.17
CA ASP A 40 3.53 28.73 9.22
C ASP A 40 2.81 28.97 7.87
N ALA A 41 2.07 27.99 7.38
CA ALA A 41 1.34 28.10 6.10
C ALA A 41 0.22 29.15 6.12
N THR A 42 -0.33 29.46 7.29
CA THR A 42 -1.43 30.43 7.47
C THR A 42 -0.95 31.79 7.99
N GLY A 43 0.35 32.00 8.14
CA GLY A 43 0.91 33.24 8.71
C GLY A 43 0.46 33.51 10.15
N GLY A 44 0.16 32.45 10.91
CA GLY A 44 -0.34 32.53 12.27
C GLY A 44 -1.84 32.83 12.40
N ALA A 45 -2.56 32.98 11.26
CA ALA A 45 -4.01 33.05 11.27
C ALA A 45 -4.63 31.68 11.66
N SER A 46 -5.92 31.65 11.91
CA SER A 46 -6.63 30.41 12.22
C SER A 46 -6.40 29.39 11.08
N PHE A 47 -5.81 28.24 11.40
CA PHE A 47 -5.59 27.14 10.46
C PHE A 47 -6.80 26.18 10.40
N ASN A 48 -7.99 26.74 10.42
CA ASN A 48 -9.23 26.00 10.39
C ASN A 48 -9.27 25.06 9.19
N GLY A 49 -9.52 23.79 9.46
CA GLY A 49 -9.70 22.76 8.46
C GLY A 49 -8.48 21.87 8.17
N TRP A 50 -7.26 22.19 8.60
CA TRP A 50 -6.15 21.23 8.49
C TRP A 50 -6.43 20.00 9.36
N SER A 51 -6.36 18.83 8.76
CA SER A 51 -6.60 17.56 9.46
C SER A 51 -5.66 16.48 8.95
N TYR A 52 -5.36 15.55 9.82
CA TYR A 52 -4.67 14.31 9.50
C TYR A 52 -5.27 13.18 10.32
N GLU A 53 -5.62 12.10 9.64
CA GLU A 53 -6.15 10.90 10.26
C GLU A 53 -5.40 9.69 9.73
N ALA A 54 -5.06 8.76 10.61
CA ALA A 54 -4.42 7.51 10.26
C ALA A 54 -5.04 6.36 11.05
N ASN A 55 -5.47 5.33 10.33
CA ASN A 55 -5.99 4.11 10.90
C ASN A 55 -5.11 2.94 10.47
N ALA A 56 -4.87 1.99 11.36
CA ALA A 56 -4.14 0.78 11.05
C ALA A 56 -4.93 -0.45 11.47
N GLY A 57 -5.00 -1.45 10.61
CA GLY A 57 -5.70 -2.70 10.84
C GLY A 57 -4.92 -3.91 10.34
N VAL A 58 -5.18 -5.06 10.94
CA VAL A 58 -4.58 -6.33 10.53
C VAL A 58 -5.51 -7.02 9.54
N LEU A 59 -5.05 -7.20 8.30
CA LEU A 59 -5.80 -7.95 7.27
C LEU A 59 -5.61 -9.46 7.42
N LEU A 60 -4.38 -9.87 7.72
CA LEU A 60 -4.03 -11.27 7.85
C LEU A 60 -3.02 -11.46 8.98
N ASN A 61 -3.25 -12.47 9.79
CA ASN A 61 -2.30 -12.95 10.79
C ASN A 61 -2.43 -14.47 10.90
N ASN A 62 -1.52 -15.19 10.27
CA ASN A 62 -1.46 -16.66 10.31
C ASN A 62 -0.05 -17.14 10.65
N ASP A 63 0.23 -18.43 10.52
CA ASP A 63 1.50 -19.03 10.90
C ASP A 63 2.70 -18.53 10.05
N LYS A 64 2.44 -18.08 8.82
CA LYS A 64 3.48 -17.66 7.86
C LYS A 64 3.59 -16.14 7.72
N LEU A 65 2.44 -15.45 7.70
CA LEU A 65 2.35 -14.05 7.30
C LEU A 65 1.64 -13.18 8.33
N PHE A 66 2.07 -11.94 8.37
CA PHE A 66 1.36 -10.83 9.00
C PHE A 66 1.17 -9.71 7.98
N VAL A 67 -0.07 -9.28 7.76
CA VAL A 67 -0.40 -8.22 6.81
C VAL A 67 -1.09 -7.08 7.54
N LEU A 68 -0.47 -5.90 7.42
CA LEU A 68 -0.96 -4.66 7.98
C LEU A 68 -1.51 -3.77 6.86
N GLN A 69 -2.67 -3.18 7.07
CA GLN A 69 -3.20 -2.08 6.26
C GLN A 69 -3.15 -0.80 7.07
N THR A 70 -2.79 0.31 6.42
CA THR A 70 -2.97 1.66 6.98
C THR A 70 -3.78 2.49 6.01
N ASP A 71 -4.78 3.19 6.52
CA ASP A 71 -5.59 4.15 5.79
C ASP A 71 -5.25 5.54 6.33
N LEU A 72 -4.82 6.41 5.43
CA LEU A 72 -4.37 7.76 5.73
C LEU A 72 -5.28 8.75 5.03
N SER A 73 -5.67 9.80 5.73
CA SER A 73 -6.32 10.94 5.13
C SER A 73 -5.71 12.23 5.66
N SER A 74 -5.62 13.23 4.81
CA SER A 74 -5.16 14.55 5.23
C SER A 74 -5.80 15.64 4.41
N TYR A 75 -6.05 16.76 5.05
CA TYR A 75 -6.44 17.99 4.42
C TYR A 75 -5.55 19.13 4.93
N THR A 76 -4.88 19.80 4.03
CA THR A 76 -3.96 20.90 4.36
C THR A 76 -4.31 22.19 3.61
N GLY A 77 -5.59 22.34 3.28
CA GLY A 77 -6.09 23.45 2.48
C GLY A 77 -6.21 23.09 1.00
N GLY A 78 -6.87 23.96 0.24
CA GLY A 78 -7.14 23.75 -1.19
C GLY A 78 -8.49 23.09 -1.46
N ALA A 79 -8.68 22.62 -2.71
CA ALA A 79 -9.97 22.10 -3.16
C ALA A 79 -10.25 20.65 -2.67
N HIS A 80 -9.21 19.85 -2.41
CA HIS A 80 -9.33 18.43 -2.09
C HIS A 80 -8.37 18.00 -0.99
N GLY A 81 -8.80 17.00 -0.21
CA GLY A 81 -7.92 16.24 0.68
C GLY A 81 -7.13 15.16 -0.07
N SER A 82 -6.14 14.61 0.60
CA SER A 82 -5.36 13.46 0.12
C SER A 82 -5.74 12.22 0.89
N TYR A 83 -5.85 11.09 0.19
CA TYR A 83 -6.17 9.78 0.76
C TYR A 83 -5.17 8.75 0.28
N ALA A 84 -4.76 7.84 1.16
CA ALA A 84 -3.92 6.72 0.80
C ALA A 84 -4.28 5.48 1.62
N THR A 85 -4.32 4.33 0.96
CA THR A 85 -4.32 3.02 1.64
C THR A 85 -3.02 2.33 1.32
N LEU A 86 -2.27 1.95 2.35
CA LEU A 86 -0.99 1.26 2.22
C LEU A 86 -1.12 -0.12 2.86
N CYS A 87 -0.51 -1.13 2.22
CA CYS A 87 -0.45 -2.48 2.77
C CYS A 87 1.00 -2.93 2.90
N TYR A 88 1.28 -3.62 3.98
CA TYR A 88 2.60 -4.13 4.30
C TYR A 88 2.51 -5.60 4.67
N ASN A 89 3.26 -6.41 3.96
CA ASN A 89 3.29 -7.85 4.16
C ASN A 89 4.60 -8.22 4.85
N PHE A 90 4.53 -8.97 5.94
CA PHE A 90 5.69 -9.40 6.70
C PHE A 90 5.68 -10.92 6.87
N THR A 91 6.85 -11.53 6.87
CA THR A 91 7.02 -12.87 7.43
C THR A 91 6.92 -12.82 8.95
N LYS A 92 6.79 -13.96 9.61
CA LYS A 92 6.75 -14.04 11.09
C LYS A 92 8.08 -13.67 11.75
N GLU A 93 9.17 -13.76 11.00
CA GLU A 93 10.51 -13.32 11.41
C GLU A 93 10.73 -11.82 11.25
N GLY A 94 9.72 -11.08 10.73
CA GLY A 94 9.77 -9.63 10.60
C GLY A 94 10.34 -9.10 9.30
N LYS A 95 10.60 -9.95 8.30
CA LYS A 95 11.01 -9.47 6.97
C LYS A 95 9.79 -8.87 6.26
N GLN A 96 9.88 -7.62 5.84
CA GLN A 96 8.90 -7.02 4.94
C GLN A 96 9.07 -7.60 3.53
N LEU A 97 7.98 -8.10 2.95
CA LEU A 97 7.97 -8.71 1.63
C LEU A 97 7.79 -7.68 0.53
N THR A 98 8.55 -7.85 -0.54
CA THR A 98 8.46 -7.11 -1.80
C THR A 98 8.00 -8.05 -2.91
N TRP A 99 7.70 -7.50 -4.10
CA TRP A 99 7.39 -8.32 -5.27
C TRP A 99 8.48 -9.34 -5.60
N ASN A 100 9.75 -8.97 -5.44
CA ASN A 100 10.88 -9.85 -5.73
C ASN A 100 10.96 -11.05 -4.75
N ASP A 101 10.36 -10.93 -3.58
CA ASP A 101 10.33 -12.02 -2.61
C ASP A 101 9.23 -13.04 -2.92
N ILE A 102 8.18 -12.64 -3.63
CA ILE A 102 6.98 -13.48 -3.82
C ILE A 102 6.78 -13.97 -5.25
N ILE A 103 7.33 -13.27 -6.27
CA ILE A 103 7.21 -13.66 -7.67
C ILE A 103 8.28 -14.69 -8.03
N GLU A 104 7.88 -15.71 -8.75
CA GLU A 104 8.83 -16.69 -9.33
C GLU A 104 9.77 -15.99 -10.34
N THR A 105 11.03 -16.39 -10.32
CA THR A 105 12.07 -15.81 -11.19
C THR A 105 11.65 -15.88 -12.66
N GLY A 106 11.73 -14.74 -13.36
CA GLY A 106 11.38 -14.61 -14.77
C GLY A 106 9.88 -14.39 -15.04
N MET A 107 9.01 -14.42 -14.04
CA MET A 107 7.56 -14.24 -14.21
C MET A 107 7.07 -12.78 -14.10
N LYS A 108 7.96 -11.84 -13.80
CA LYS A 108 7.60 -10.43 -13.57
C LYS A 108 6.92 -9.79 -14.78
N ASP A 109 7.47 -9.96 -15.98
CA ASP A 109 6.91 -9.36 -17.20
C ASP A 109 5.54 -9.95 -17.56
N SER A 110 5.37 -11.26 -17.32
CA SER A 110 4.08 -11.92 -17.52
C SER A 110 3.03 -11.40 -16.54
N LEU A 111 3.44 -11.13 -15.30
CA LEU A 111 2.57 -10.54 -14.29
C LEU A 111 2.19 -9.10 -14.63
N ILE A 112 3.12 -8.30 -15.15
CA ILE A 112 2.85 -6.94 -15.64
C ILE A 112 1.80 -6.99 -16.76
N LYS A 113 1.93 -7.87 -17.74
CA LYS A 113 0.95 -8.02 -18.83
C LYS A 113 -0.42 -8.44 -18.32
N LEU A 114 -0.48 -9.39 -17.38
CA LEU A 114 -1.74 -9.78 -16.75
C LEU A 114 -2.41 -8.59 -16.05
N ASN A 115 -1.63 -7.85 -15.30
CA ASN A 115 -2.09 -6.66 -14.60
C ASN A 115 -2.63 -5.59 -15.55
N GLU A 116 -1.93 -5.30 -16.64
CA GLU A 116 -2.38 -4.37 -17.69
C GLU A 116 -3.69 -4.82 -18.32
N SER A 117 -3.80 -6.10 -18.69
CA SER A 117 -5.02 -6.67 -19.25
C SER A 117 -6.20 -6.55 -18.29
N THR A 118 -5.99 -6.83 -17.02
CA THR A 118 -7.02 -6.71 -15.99
C THR A 118 -7.48 -5.26 -15.83
N LEU A 119 -6.54 -4.31 -15.72
CA LEU A 119 -6.86 -2.89 -15.60
C LEU A 119 -7.63 -2.36 -16.80
N ARG A 120 -7.23 -2.73 -18.03
CA ARG A 120 -7.95 -2.33 -19.23
C ARG A 120 -9.39 -2.85 -19.22
N THR A 121 -9.57 -4.12 -18.83
CA THR A 121 -10.90 -4.73 -18.77
C THR A 121 -11.78 -4.08 -17.69
N GLU A 122 -11.24 -3.86 -16.50
CA GLU A 122 -11.98 -3.31 -15.36
C GLU A 122 -12.36 -1.83 -15.53
N ASN A 123 -11.57 -1.08 -16.30
CA ASN A 123 -11.79 0.35 -16.54
C ASN A 123 -12.27 0.65 -17.96
N GLU A 124 -12.66 -0.37 -18.73
CA GLU A 124 -13.17 -0.24 -20.11
C GLU A 124 -12.22 0.54 -21.04
N ILE A 125 -10.89 0.38 -20.86
CA ILE A 125 -9.87 1.08 -21.64
C ILE A 125 -9.64 0.33 -22.94
N PRO A 126 -9.87 0.95 -24.12
CA PRO A 126 -9.63 0.33 -25.41
C PRO A 126 -8.19 -0.16 -25.59
N GLU A 127 -8.03 -1.24 -26.34
CA GLU A 127 -6.72 -1.70 -26.77
C GLU A 127 -6.03 -0.60 -27.60
N GLY A 128 -4.75 -0.32 -27.30
CA GLY A 128 -3.97 0.73 -27.96
C GLY A 128 -4.13 2.14 -27.39
N GLN A 129 -5.12 2.41 -26.53
CA GLN A 129 -5.17 3.68 -25.81
C GLN A 129 -4.00 3.78 -24.82
N SER A 130 -3.32 4.93 -24.80
CA SER A 130 -2.25 5.15 -23.84
C SER A 130 -2.78 5.23 -22.39
N TRP A 131 -1.94 4.90 -21.42
CA TRP A 131 -2.30 5.01 -20.01
C TRP A 131 -2.58 6.47 -19.60
N ALA A 132 -1.82 7.41 -20.16
CA ALA A 132 -2.02 8.84 -19.93
C ALA A 132 -3.38 9.33 -20.44
N ASP A 133 -3.78 8.92 -21.65
CA ASP A 133 -5.10 9.26 -22.24
C ASP A 133 -6.25 8.60 -21.46
N ALA A 134 -5.97 7.50 -20.79
CA ALA A 134 -6.92 6.83 -19.89
C ALA A 134 -6.93 7.44 -18.46
N GLY A 135 -6.18 8.52 -18.22
CA GLY A 135 -6.14 9.23 -16.94
C GLY A 135 -5.16 8.65 -15.89
N PHE A 136 -4.27 7.76 -16.31
CA PHE A 136 -3.26 7.20 -15.41
C PHE A 136 -1.96 7.99 -15.52
N PHE A 137 -1.39 8.40 -14.40
CA PHE A 137 -0.11 9.10 -14.33
C PHE A 137 1.04 8.08 -14.35
N VAL A 138 1.38 7.60 -15.55
CA VAL A 138 2.45 6.62 -15.77
C VAL A 138 3.34 7.10 -16.90
N ASP A 139 4.63 7.24 -16.64
CA ASP A 139 5.64 7.73 -17.60
C ASP A 139 6.20 6.61 -18.50
N SER A 140 5.58 5.43 -18.51
CA SER A 140 6.05 4.28 -19.27
C SER A 140 4.97 3.73 -20.20
N ALA A 141 5.39 3.03 -21.26
CA ALA A 141 4.49 2.33 -22.18
C ALA A 141 3.71 1.19 -21.47
N HIS A 142 4.24 0.71 -20.34
CA HIS A 142 3.67 -0.38 -19.56
C HIS A 142 3.29 0.09 -18.17
N MET A 143 2.14 -0.39 -17.68
CA MET A 143 1.72 -0.17 -16.30
C MET A 143 2.65 -0.95 -15.37
N PRO A 144 3.37 -0.30 -14.45
CA PRO A 144 4.21 -1.01 -13.49
C PRO A 144 3.33 -1.88 -12.56
N LEU A 145 3.93 -2.86 -11.91
CA LEU A 145 3.25 -3.54 -10.81
C LEU A 145 2.92 -2.51 -9.72
N PRO A 146 1.75 -2.60 -9.09
CA PRO A 146 1.38 -1.68 -8.03
C PRO A 146 2.42 -1.72 -6.92
N ALA A 147 2.81 -0.54 -6.42
CA ALA A 147 3.73 -0.47 -5.29
C ALA A 147 3.18 -1.15 -4.03
N ILE A 148 1.86 -1.34 -3.99
CA ILE A 148 1.14 -1.89 -2.84
C ILE A 148 0.44 -3.17 -3.27
N PHE A 149 0.72 -4.23 -2.52
CA PHE A 149 0.00 -5.49 -2.61
C PHE A 149 -0.27 -6.02 -1.20
N ALA A 150 -1.29 -6.87 -1.07
CA ALA A 150 -1.61 -7.51 0.20
C ALA A 150 -2.06 -8.95 0.00
N PHE A 151 -1.76 -9.80 0.96
CA PHE A 151 -2.43 -11.09 1.10
C PHE A 151 -3.69 -10.89 1.94
N ASP A 152 -4.84 -11.28 1.39
CA ASP A 152 -6.14 -11.24 2.09
C ASP A 152 -6.79 -12.62 2.03
N LYS A 153 -7.32 -13.05 3.18
CA LYS A 153 -8.04 -14.33 3.32
C LYS A 153 -9.35 -14.38 2.52
N ASN A 154 -9.92 -13.24 2.16
CA ASN A 154 -11.25 -13.14 1.56
C ASN A 154 -11.25 -13.04 0.02
N ASP A 155 -10.12 -12.67 -0.60
CA ASP A 155 -10.05 -12.49 -2.06
C ASP A 155 -9.65 -13.79 -2.79
N LYS A 156 -10.65 -14.64 -3.05
CA LYS A 156 -10.46 -15.90 -3.80
C LYS A 156 -10.35 -15.71 -5.32
N LYS A 157 -10.89 -14.61 -5.86
CA LYS A 157 -11.01 -14.42 -7.31
C LYS A 157 -9.65 -14.13 -7.94
N ASN A 158 -8.90 -13.20 -7.39
CA ASN A 158 -7.60 -12.80 -7.93
C ASN A 158 -6.51 -13.82 -7.66
N TYR A 159 -6.55 -14.54 -6.54
CA TYR A 159 -5.58 -15.57 -6.20
C TYR A 159 -5.48 -16.69 -7.24
N LYS A 160 -6.61 -17.16 -7.79
CA LYS A 160 -6.61 -18.23 -8.80
C LYS A 160 -5.80 -17.87 -10.04
N HIS A 161 -5.87 -16.62 -10.48
CA HIS A 161 -5.09 -16.13 -11.63
C HIS A 161 -3.63 -15.86 -11.28
N MET A 162 -3.36 -15.49 -10.04
CA MET A 162 -2.03 -15.10 -9.57
C MET A 162 -1.15 -16.29 -9.17
N LYS A 163 -1.75 -17.42 -8.80
CA LYS A 163 -1.05 -18.57 -8.23
C LYS A 163 0.11 -19.07 -9.11
N SER A 164 -0.02 -19.03 -10.43
CA SER A 164 1.00 -19.48 -11.37
C SER A 164 2.24 -18.58 -11.44
N TYR A 165 2.14 -17.36 -10.91
CA TYR A 165 3.23 -16.38 -10.92
C TYR A 165 4.00 -16.31 -9.58
N LEU A 166 3.46 -16.95 -8.55
CA LEU A 166 4.06 -16.95 -7.22
C LEU A 166 5.10 -18.07 -7.10
N ASN A 167 6.13 -17.83 -6.32
CA ASN A 167 7.05 -18.90 -5.94
C ASN A 167 6.35 -19.93 -5.03
N GLU A 168 6.95 -21.13 -4.87
CA GLU A 168 6.31 -22.28 -4.21
C GLU A 168 5.87 -21.98 -2.77
N ASP A 169 6.63 -21.13 -2.04
CA ASP A 169 6.31 -20.77 -0.64
C ASP A 169 4.96 -20.09 -0.49
N PHE A 170 4.47 -19.43 -1.55
CA PHE A 170 3.22 -18.68 -1.58
C PHE A 170 2.10 -19.37 -2.37
N LYS A 171 2.42 -20.41 -3.18
CA LYS A 171 1.41 -21.17 -3.96
C LYS A 171 0.49 -22.02 -3.10
N GLU A 172 0.96 -22.51 -1.96
CA GLU A 172 0.22 -23.46 -1.09
C GLU A 172 -0.44 -22.80 0.12
N ASN A 173 -0.63 -21.51 0.13
CA ASN A 173 -1.28 -20.82 1.25
C ASN A 173 -2.79 -21.12 1.26
N LYS A 174 -3.19 -22.20 1.94
CA LYS A 174 -4.60 -22.52 2.17
C LYS A 174 -5.29 -21.36 2.90
N GLY A 175 -6.10 -20.60 2.17
CA GLY A 175 -6.90 -19.50 2.72
C GLY A 175 -6.28 -18.10 2.60
N ASN A 176 -5.13 -17.94 1.94
CA ASN A 176 -4.54 -16.63 1.66
C ASN A 176 -4.71 -16.30 0.18
N ASN A 177 -5.35 -15.20 -0.10
CA ASN A 177 -5.51 -14.69 -1.45
C ASN A 177 -4.63 -13.45 -1.61
N LEU A 178 -3.97 -13.32 -2.73
CA LEU A 178 -3.19 -12.13 -3.05
C LEU A 178 -4.10 -11.08 -3.64
N PHE A 179 -4.07 -9.91 -3.08
CA PHE A 179 -4.88 -8.77 -3.46
C PHE A 179 -3.99 -7.64 -3.95
N PHE A 180 -4.32 -7.06 -5.11
CA PHE A 180 -3.70 -5.85 -5.62
C PHE A 180 -4.58 -4.64 -5.32
N LYS A 181 -4.00 -3.62 -4.76
CA LYS A 181 -4.67 -2.35 -4.63
C LYS A 181 -3.89 -1.27 -5.37
N TYR A 182 -4.47 -0.77 -6.47
CA TYR A 182 -4.00 0.46 -7.06
C TYR A 182 -4.51 1.62 -6.23
N ILE A 183 -3.60 2.49 -5.82
CA ILE A 183 -3.97 3.77 -5.26
C ILE A 183 -3.95 4.76 -6.42
N PHE A 184 -5.14 5.13 -6.86
CA PHE A 184 -5.29 6.29 -7.71
C PHE A 184 -5.16 7.53 -6.80
N ARG A 185 -4.14 8.34 -7.06
CA ARG A 185 -4.10 9.69 -6.50
C ARG A 185 -5.00 10.54 -7.38
N GLY A 186 -6.19 10.87 -6.90
CA GLY A 186 -7.01 11.95 -7.43
C GLY A 186 -6.38 13.29 -7.12
#